data_b3d367ac353b0ee2d1d8ad5e8691e375
#
_entry.id   b3d367ac353b0ee2d1d8ad5e8691e375
#
_cell.length_a   1.000
_cell.length_b   1.000
_cell.length_c   1.000
_cell.angle_alpha   90.00
_cell.angle_beta   90.00
_cell.angle_gamma   90.00
#
_symmetry.space_group_name_H-M   'P 1'
#
loop_
_entity.id
_entity.type
_entity.pdbx_description
1 polymer ?
#
loop_
_entity_poly.entity_id
_entity_poly.type
_entity_poly.pdbx_seq_one_letter_code
_entity_poly.pdbx_strand_id
1 'polypeptide(L)'
;MTKNFLKRIITSIFLISLLLIINFNNKLIFVLSILVVGVLVCVEANTLFSKLGRKKFSKKIYIEKFNLKFIFLNLLTFLYVFLIFCYFSYKLHNTLGPYYFLYVVSICFFTDIGGYIFGKIIGGKKLTKISPNKTIIGAAGSLILTVSILQLIYFYFYSKLNLDVVLIGLIVSLACQIGDIFFSYLKRKAKVKDTRNFLPGHGGILDRIDGVLVAVPVG
;
A
#
# COMPACT_ATOMS: atom_id res chain seq x y z
N MET A 1 4.12 23.03 -17.11
CA MET A 1 3.72 21.81 -16.37
C MET A 1 3.34 20.73 -17.37
N THR A 2 3.94 19.53 -17.32
CA THR A 2 3.63 18.47 -18.28
C THR A 2 2.21 17.94 -18.03
N LYS A 3 1.46 17.64 -19.12
CA LYS A 3 0.08 17.09 -19.05
C LYS A 3 -0.03 15.87 -18.08
N ASN A 4 1.06 15.10 -17.91
CA ASN A 4 1.12 13.97 -17.00
C ASN A 4 1.18 14.36 -15.53
N PHE A 5 1.79 15.50 -15.18
CA PHE A 5 1.86 16.00 -13.81
C PHE A 5 0.47 16.47 -13.33
N LEU A 6 -0.25 17.18 -14.19
CA LEU A 6 -1.60 17.67 -13.91
C LEU A 6 -2.59 16.50 -13.71
N LYS A 7 -2.51 15.45 -14.55
CA LYS A 7 -3.30 14.22 -14.37
C LYS A 7 -3.03 13.56 -13.02
N ARG A 8 -1.77 13.51 -12.58
CA ARG A 8 -1.42 12.95 -11.27
C ARG A 8 -2.02 13.74 -10.11
N ILE A 9 -1.94 15.07 -10.14
CA ILE A 9 -2.55 15.90 -9.08
C ILE A 9 -4.05 15.67 -9.01
N ILE A 10 -4.75 15.74 -10.14
CA ILE A 10 -6.20 15.56 -10.19
C ILE A 10 -6.60 14.18 -9.65
N THR A 11 -5.94 13.10 -10.07
CA THR A 11 -6.25 11.76 -9.58
C THR A 11 -5.92 11.57 -8.10
N SER A 12 -4.85 12.19 -7.58
CA SER A 12 -4.55 12.15 -6.14
C SER A 12 -5.62 12.86 -5.32
N ILE A 13 -6.03 14.06 -5.72
CA ILE A 13 -7.08 14.83 -5.04
C ILE A 13 -8.40 14.04 -5.07
N PHE A 14 -8.76 13.48 -6.23
CA PHE A 14 -9.95 12.66 -6.38
C PHE A 14 -9.94 11.43 -5.46
N LEU A 15 -8.82 10.69 -5.39
CA LEU A 15 -8.70 9.51 -4.53
C LEU A 15 -8.77 9.86 -3.05
N ILE A 16 -8.13 10.97 -2.62
CA ILE A 16 -8.19 11.42 -1.24
C ILE A 16 -9.61 11.87 -0.88
N SER A 17 -10.28 12.67 -1.71
CA SER A 17 -11.65 13.10 -1.46
C SER A 17 -12.62 11.91 -1.42
N LEU A 18 -12.46 10.95 -2.32
CA LEU A 18 -13.26 9.73 -2.34
C LEU A 18 -13.06 8.91 -1.06
N LEU A 19 -11.83 8.74 -0.59
CA LEU A 19 -11.50 8.03 0.63
C LEU A 19 -12.16 8.71 1.85
N LEU A 20 -12.07 10.04 1.94
CA LEU A 20 -12.71 10.80 3.04
C LEU A 20 -14.25 10.66 3.01
N ILE A 21 -14.85 10.83 1.85
CA ILE A 21 -16.30 10.68 1.69
C ILE A 21 -16.76 9.27 2.12
N ILE A 22 -16.09 8.23 1.64
CA ILE A 22 -16.42 6.84 1.97
C ILE A 22 -16.25 6.59 3.47
N ASN A 23 -15.18 7.09 4.05
CA ASN A 23 -14.83 6.81 5.45
C ASN A 23 -15.81 7.47 6.45
N PHE A 24 -16.32 8.68 6.15
CA PHE A 24 -17.24 9.40 7.02
C PHE A 24 -18.72 9.17 6.68
N ASN A 25 -19.01 8.39 5.66
CA ASN A 25 -20.37 8.05 5.26
C ASN A 25 -20.89 6.83 6.04
N ASN A 26 -21.96 6.22 5.57
CA ASN A 26 -22.58 5.06 6.19
C ASN A 26 -21.61 3.86 6.22
N LYS A 27 -21.60 3.08 7.33
CA LYS A 27 -20.81 1.86 7.50
C LYS A 27 -20.97 0.88 6.34
N LEU A 28 -22.17 0.77 5.77
CA LEU A 28 -22.44 -0.10 4.62
C LEU A 28 -21.65 0.35 3.39
N ILE A 29 -21.60 1.66 3.12
CA ILE A 29 -20.83 2.22 1.99
C ILE A 29 -19.33 1.95 2.19
N PHE A 30 -18.84 2.10 3.41
CA PHE A 30 -17.44 1.78 3.74
C PHE A 30 -17.13 0.30 3.46
N VAL A 31 -17.95 -0.62 3.96
CA VAL A 31 -17.77 -2.07 3.76
C VAL A 31 -17.79 -2.42 2.28
N LEU A 32 -18.78 -1.94 1.54
CA LEU A 32 -18.87 -2.18 0.09
C LEU A 32 -17.65 -1.65 -0.65
N SER A 33 -17.15 -0.48 -0.29
CA SER A 33 -15.96 0.11 -0.94
C SER A 33 -14.69 -0.68 -0.66
N ILE A 34 -14.48 -1.16 0.58
CA ILE A 34 -13.33 -2.02 0.93
C ILE A 34 -13.42 -3.36 0.18
N LEU A 35 -14.61 -3.95 0.04
CA LEU A 35 -14.80 -5.17 -0.76
C LEU A 35 -14.47 -4.93 -2.24
N VAL A 36 -14.91 -3.81 -2.82
CA VAL A 36 -14.57 -3.45 -4.21
C VAL A 36 -13.06 -3.29 -4.37
N VAL A 37 -12.39 -2.60 -3.45
CA VAL A 37 -10.92 -2.48 -3.45
C VAL A 37 -10.27 -3.86 -3.35
N GLY A 38 -10.78 -4.74 -2.49
CA GLY A 38 -10.31 -6.12 -2.37
C GLY A 38 -10.40 -6.92 -3.68
N VAL A 39 -11.53 -6.82 -4.38
CA VAL A 39 -11.71 -7.46 -5.71
C VAL A 39 -10.70 -6.91 -6.72
N LEU A 40 -10.52 -5.59 -6.78
CA LEU A 40 -9.58 -4.96 -7.70
C LEU A 40 -8.12 -5.39 -7.43
N VAL A 41 -7.74 -5.50 -6.16
CA VAL A 41 -6.43 -6.04 -5.74
C VAL A 41 -6.25 -7.48 -6.22
N CYS A 42 -7.25 -8.34 -6.03
CA CYS A 42 -7.21 -9.73 -6.49
C CYS A 42 -7.07 -9.82 -8.02
N VAL A 43 -7.79 -8.99 -8.77
CA VAL A 43 -7.69 -8.93 -10.24
C VAL A 43 -6.30 -8.48 -10.69
N GLU A 44 -5.71 -7.49 -10.04
CA GLU A 44 -4.35 -7.04 -10.36
C GLU A 44 -3.29 -8.07 -9.95
N ALA A 45 -3.42 -8.70 -8.78
CA ALA A 45 -2.54 -9.76 -8.32
C ALA A 45 -2.59 -10.97 -9.27
N ASN A 46 -3.77 -11.37 -9.73
CA ASN A 46 -3.93 -12.42 -10.73
C ASN A 46 -3.15 -12.11 -12.02
N THR A 47 -3.23 -10.87 -12.53
CA THR A 47 -2.45 -10.48 -13.70
C THR A 47 -0.95 -10.46 -13.45
N LEU A 48 -0.52 -10.12 -12.23
CA LEU A 48 0.88 -10.17 -11.82
C LEU A 48 1.39 -11.62 -11.79
N PHE A 49 0.64 -12.53 -11.18
CA PHE A 49 1.00 -13.94 -11.07
C PHE A 49 0.99 -14.68 -12.41
N SER A 50 0.09 -14.33 -13.32
CA SER A 50 0.09 -14.87 -14.68
C SER A 50 1.38 -14.54 -15.43
N LYS A 51 1.99 -13.37 -15.17
CA LYS A 51 3.29 -12.99 -15.73
C LYS A 51 4.47 -13.71 -15.07
N LEU A 52 4.35 -14.08 -13.79
CA LEU A 52 5.38 -14.86 -13.07
C LEU A 52 5.54 -16.28 -13.64
N GLY A 53 4.46 -16.90 -14.14
CA GLY A 53 4.46 -18.27 -14.70
C GLY A 53 4.96 -18.36 -16.15
N ARG A 54 5.09 -17.23 -16.85
CA ARG A 54 5.54 -17.23 -18.25
C ARG A 54 7.06 -17.47 -18.35
N LYS A 55 7.48 -18.73 -18.42
CA LYS A 55 8.78 -19.08 -18.99
C LYS A 55 8.75 -18.74 -20.49
N LYS A 56 9.82 -18.09 -21.01
CA LYS A 56 10.05 -17.97 -22.45
C LYS A 56 10.17 -19.40 -23.02
N PHE A 57 9.08 -19.98 -23.48
CA PHE A 57 9.09 -21.14 -24.34
C PHE A 57 8.70 -20.71 -25.75
N SER A 58 9.46 -21.20 -26.71
CA SER A 58 9.32 -21.13 -28.16
C SER A 58 7.86 -21.15 -28.63
N LYS A 59 7.64 -20.43 -29.73
CA LYS A 59 6.41 -20.19 -30.50
C LYS A 59 5.62 -21.40 -30.96
N LYS A 60 5.34 -22.42 -30.14
CA LYS A 60 4.40 -23.48 -30.53
C LYS A 60 3.71 -24.07 -29.30
N ILE A 61 2.37 -24.05 -29.37
CA ILE A 61 1.41 -24.76 -28.51
C ILE A 61 1.31 -24.20 -27.08
N TYR A 62 0.37 -23.27 -26.86
CA TYR A 62 -0.20 -22.93 -25.56
C TYR A 62 -1.05 -24.07 -25.06
N ILE A 63 -0.45 -25.09 -24.51
CA ILE A 63 -1.11 -25.92 -23.52
C ILE A 63 -0.83 -25.18 -22.21
N GLU A 64 -1.86 -24.51 -21.68
CA GLU A 64 -1.85 -24.02 -20.30
C GLU A 64 -1.67 -25.23 -19.39
N LYS A 65 -0.43 -25.56 -19.06
CA LYS A 65 -0.18 -26.45 -17.93
C LYS A 65 -0.80 -25.70 -16.74
N PHE A 66 -1.91 -26.22 -16.26
CA PHE A 66 -2.62 -25.83 -15.06
C PHE A 66 -1.58 -25.72 -13.93
N ASN A 67 -1.08 -24.52 -13.67
CA ASN A 67 0.07 -24.33 -12.82
C ASN A 67 -0.46 -24.23 -11.38
N LEU A 68 -0.44 -25.37 -10.67
CA LEU A 68 -0.92 -25.50 -9.28
C LEU A 68 -0.39 -24.34 -8.40
N LYS A 69 0.83 -23.90 -8.68
CA LYS A 69 1.45 -22.76 -8.01
C LYS A 69 0.72 -21.43 -8.29
N PHE A 70 0.24 -21.24 -9.51
CA PHE A 70 -0.53 -20.04 -9.88
C PHE A 70 -1.87 -20.00 -9.14
N ILE A 71 -2.57 -21.14 -9.08
CA ILE A 71 -3.84 -21.24 -8.35
C ILE A 71 -3.61 -21.01 -6.86
N PHE A 72 -2.60 -21.66 -6.30
CA PHE A 72 -2.25 -21.51 -4.89
C PHE A 72 -1.95 -20.05 -4.52
N LEU A 73 -1.17 -19.33 -5.33
CA LEU A 73 -0.87 -17.92 -5.10
C LEU A 73 -2.12 -17.03 -5.17
N ASN A 74 -3.01 -17.28 -6.13
CA ASN A 74 -4.27 -16.52 -6.22
C ASN A 74 -5.20 -16.81 -5.04
N LEU A 75 -5.31 -18.09 -4.64
CA LEU A 75 -6.11 -18.48 -3.48
C LEU A 75 -5.56 -17.82 -2.19
N LEU A 76 -4.25 -17.88 -1.99
CA LEU A 76 -3.60 -17.27 -0.84
C LEU A 76 -3.82 -15.75 -0.82
N THR A 77 -3.73 -15.07 -1.96
CA THR A 77 -4.02 -13.64 -2.07
C THR A 77 -5.48 -13.34 -1.77
N PHE A 78 -6.39 -14.14 -2.30
CA PHE A 78 -7.82 -14.00 -2.03
C PHE A 78 -8.11 -14.14 -0.53
N LEU A 79 -7.61 -15.19 0.10
CA LEU A 79 -7.76 -15.41 1.55
C LEU A 79 -7.17 -14.25 2.35
N TYR A 80 -5.95 -13.80 2.00
CA TYR A 80 -5.32 -12.67 2.68
C TYR A 80 -6.16 -11.39 2.57
N VAL A 81 -6.58 -11.04 1.35
CA VAL A 81 -7.32 -9.79 1.11
C VAL A 81 -8.68 -9.81 1.83
N PHE A 82 -9.45 -10.88 1.72
CA PHE A 82 -10.81 -10.90 2.28
C PHE A 82 -10.85 -11.26 3.77
N LEU A 83 -10.06 -12.23 4.24
CA LEU A 83 -10.09 -12.65 5.65
C LEU A 83 -9.23 -11.76 6.55
N ILE A 84 -8.18 -11.16 6.02
CA ILE A 84 -7.27 -10.33 6.82
C ILE A 84 -7.52 -8.86 6.53
N PHE A 85 -7.20 -8.37 5.34
CA PHE A 85 -7.24 -6.94 5.05
C PHE A 85 -8.66 -6.35 5.16
N CYS A 86 -9.68 -6.95 4.52
CA CYS A 86 -11.05 -6.44 4.60
C CYS A 86 -11.62 -6.54 6.01
N TYR A 87 -11.36 -7.66 6.71
CA TYR A 87 -11.81 -7.83 8.09
C TYR A 87 -11.19 -6.81 9.05
N PHE A 88 -9.87 -6.61 9.00
CA PHE A 88 -9.21 -5.62 9.86
C PHE A 88 -9.59 -4.19 9.51
N SER A 89 -9.74 -3.85 8.21
CA SER A 89 -10.27 -2.54 7.79
C SER A 89 -11.66 -2.28 8.38
N TYR A 90 -12.55 -3.28 8.31
CA TYR A 90 -13.87 -3.21 8.92
C TYR A 90 -13.79 -3.07 10.45
N LYS A 91 -12.96 -3.88 11.10
CA LYS A 91 -12.77 -3.84 12.55
C LYS A 91 -12.27 -2.48 13.03
N LEU A 92 -11.22 -1.94 12.43
CA LEU A 92 -10.70 -0.61 12.75
C LEU A 92 -11.78 0.47 12.62
N HIS A 93 -12.53 0.46 11.53
CA HIS A 93 -13.58 1.43 11.28
C HIS A 93 -14.78 1.28 12.21
N ASN A 94 -15.19 0.05 12.50
CA ASN A 94 -16.43 -0.21 13.28
C ASN A 94 -16.22 -0.14 14.79
N THR A 95 -15.09 -0.66 15.32
CA THR A 95 -14.84 -0.73 16.77
C THR A 95 -14.17 0.53 17.32
N LEU A 96 -13.19 1.05 16.59
CA LEU A 96 -12.42 2.24 17.00
C LEU A 96 -12.88 3.54 16.35
N GLY A 97 -13.71 3.42 15.31
CA GLY A 97 -14.28 4.54 14.59
C GLY A 97 -13.52 4.94 13.31
N PRO A 98 -14.15 5.79 12.47
CA PRO A 98 -13.60 6.18 11.18
C PRO A 98 -12.25 6.89 11.27
N TYR A 99 -11.97 7.58 12.36
CA TYR A 99 -10.70 8.27 12.57
C TYR A 99 -9.51 7.31 12.71
N TYR A 100 -9.70 6.13 13.29
CA TYR A 100 -8.63 5.15 13.45
C TYR A 100 -8.18 4.53 12.12
N PHE A 101 -9.13 4.21 11.24
CA PHE A 101 -8.79 3.75 9.91
C PHE A 101 -7.98 4.81 9.14
N LEU A 102 -8.43 6.06 9.17
CA LEU A 102 -7.68 7.17 8.56
C LEU A 102 -6.33 7.41 9.23
N TYR A 103 -6.23 7.21 10.53
CA TYR A 103 -4.97 7.31 11.26
C TYR A 103 -3.94 6.30 10.72
N VAL A 104 -4.31 5.03 10.57
CA VAL A 104 -3.43 3.99 10.01
C VAL A 104 -3.04 4.31 8.56
N VAL A 105 -3.99 4.76 7.73
CA VAL A 105 -3.71 5.16 6.35
C VAL A 105 -2.79 6.39 6.30
N SER A 106 -2.96 7.35 7.20
CA SER A 106 -2.09 8.54 7.28
C SER A 106 -0.65 8.19 7.67
N ILE A 107 -0.46 7.19 8.54
CA ILE A 107 0.87 6.66 8.86
C ILE A 107 1.59 6.18 7.60
N CYS A 108 0.90 5.39 6.76
CA CYS A 108 1.48 4.91 5.50
C CYS A 108 1.85 6.09 4.57
N PHE A 109 0.98 7.09 4.47
CA PHE A 109 1.22 8.28 3.65
C PHE A 109 2.45 9.07 4.13
N PHE A 110 2.58 9.33 5.44
CA PHE A 110 3.76 10.02 5.99
C PHE A 110 5.03 9.17 5.87
N THR A 111 4.92 7.85 5.97
CA THR A 111 6.05 6.93 5.74
C THR A 111 6.58 7.05 4.32
N ASP A 112 5.70 7.08 3.31
CA ASP A 112 6.09 7.20 1.91
C ASP A 112 6.72 8.58 1.62
N ILE A 113 6.11 9.65 2.14
CA ILE A 113 6.66 11.01 2.01
C ILE A 113 8.03 11.10 2.67
N GLY A 114 8.17 10.60 3.90
CA GLY A 114 9.43 10.62 4.63
C GLY A 114 10.51 9.84 3.89
N GLY A 115 10.18 8.64 3.39
CA GLY A 115 11.08 7.82 2.60
C GLY A 115 11.57 8.53 1.33
N TYR A 116 10.67 9.24 0.65
CA TYR A 116 11.03 10.03 -0.52
C TYR A 116 11.91 11.24 -0.17
N ILE A 117 11.53 12.02 0.84
CA ILE A 117 12.25 13.24 1.25
C ILE A 117 13.67 12.90 1.71
N PHE A 118 13.81 12.05 2.71
CA PHE A 118 15.13 11.70 3.27
C PHE A 118 15.96 10.89 2.29
N GLY A 119 15.34 10.01 1.51
CA GLY A 119 16.03 9.24 0.48
C GLY A 119 16.56 10.10 -0.67
N LYS A 120 15.89 11.20 -1.02
CA LYS A 120 16.32 12.10 -2.09
C LYS A 120 17.29 13.16 -1.61
N ILE A 121 17.09 13.74 -0.41
CA ILE A 121 17.92 14.84 0.11
C ILE A 121 19.27 14.31 0.62
N ILE A 122 19.24 13.24 1.43
CA ILE A 122 20.45 12.71 2.07
C ILE A 122 21.06 11.59 1.24
N GLY A 123 20.22 10.78 0.57
CA GLY A 123 20.66 9.66 -0.27
C GLY A 123 21.22 8.50 0.55
N GLY A 124 22.40 8.00 0.17
CA GLY A 124 23.11 6.95 0.90
C GLY A 124 22.97 5.56 0.29
N LYS A 125 23.32 4.52 1.07
CA LYS A 125 23.30 3.12 0.61
C LYS A 125 21.87 2.67 0.27
N LYS A 126 21.73 1.93 -0.83
CA LYS A 126 20.44 1.38 -1.26
C LYS A 126 19.94 0.36 -0.24
N LEU A 127 18.65 0.43 0.09
CA LEU A 127 18.01 -0.48 1.04
C LEU A 127 17.97 -1.92 0.51
N THR A 128 17.61 -2.07 -0.78
CA THR A 128 17.56 -3.37 -1.44
C THR A 128 17.99 -3.26 -2.91
N LYS A 129 18.50 -4.38 -3.47
CA LYS A 129 18.77 -4.50 -4.92
C LYS A 129 17.49 -4.47 -5.76
N ILE A 130 16.35 -4.77 -5.15
CA ILE A 130 15.03 -4.92 -5.78
C ILE A 130 14.39 -3.55 -6.07
N SER A 131 14.56 -2.62 -5.13
CA SER A 131 14.05 -1.24 -5.24
C SER A 131 15.22 -0.25 -5.12
N PRO A 132 15.92 0.04 -6.24
CA PRO A 132 17.14 0.84 -6.22
C PRO A 132 16.95 2.30 -5.82
N ASN A 133 15.71 2.78 -5.79
CA ASN A 133 15.36 4.14 -5.39
C ASN A 133 15.16 4.27 -3.87
N LYS A 134 15.06 3.16 -3.12
CA LYS A 134 14.93 3.17 -1.66
C LYS A 134 16.29 3.11 -1.01
N THR A 135 16.55 4.02 -0.07
CA THR A 135 17.80 4.10 0.71
C THR A 135 17.56 3.72 2.17
N ILE A 136 18.62 3.27 2.86
CA ILE A 136 18.55 2.97 4.29
C ILE A 136 18.21 4.23 5.08
N ILE A 137 18.81 5.36 4.71
CA ILE A 137 18.54 6.65 5.35
C ILE A 137 17.11 7.11 5.11
N GLY A 138 16.58 6.88 3.89
CA GLY A 138 15.18 7.13 3.60
C GLY A 138 14.23 6.30 4.47
N ALA A 139 14.53 5.02 4.68
CA ALA A 139 13.74 4.14 5.54
C ALA A 139 13.78 4.57 7.02
N ALA A 140 14.96 4.87 7.57
CA ALA A 140 15.10 5.36 8.93
C ALA A 140 14.46 6.75 9.10
N GLY A 141 14.71 7.67 8.16
CA GLY A 141 14.15 9.01 8.19
C GLY A 141 12.61 9.02 8.08
N SER A 142 12.02 8.06 7.34
CA SER A 142 10.56 7.95 7.28
C SER A 142 9.95 7.55 8.63
N LEU A 143 10.58 6.65 9.40
CA LEU A 143 10.14 6.30 10.75
C LEU A 143 10.15 7.51 11.68
N ILE A 144 11.27 8.24 11.70
CA ILE A 144 11.44 9.44 12.54
C ILE A 144 10.39 10.49 12.17
N LEU A 145 10.24 10.81 10.87
CA LEU A 145 9.28 11.81 10.40
C LEU A 145 7.85 11.43 10.75
N THR A 146 7.47 10.18 10.50
CA THR A 146 6.10 9.69 10.77
C THR A 146 5.78 9.81 12.26
N VAL A 147 6.65 9.30 13.13
CA VAL A 147 6.44 9.35 14.59
C VAL A 147 6.42 10.81 15.08
N SER A 148 7.30 11.68 14.57
CA SER A 148 7.33 13.10 14.95
C SER A 148 6.04 13.81 14.57
N ILE A 149 5.52 13.59 13.36
CA ILE A 149 4.24 14.19 12.91
C ILE A 149 3.08 13.70 13.78
N LEU A 150 3.00 12.39 14.04
CA LEU A 150 1.93 11.82 14.85
C LEU A 150 1.96 12.36 16.28
N GLN A 151 3.14 12.47 16.89
CA GLN A 151 3.29 13.04 18.22
C GLN A 151 2.95 14.55 18.25
N LEU A 152 3.30 15.31 17.21
CA LEU A 152 2.92 16.72 17.11
C LEU A 152 1.42 16.88 17.01
N ILE A 153 0.74 16.06 16.19
CA ILE A 153 -0.72 16.06 16.08
C ILE A 153 -1.35 15.69 17.43
N TYR A 154 -0.88 14.65 18.08
CA TYR A 154 -1.40 14.22 19.38
C TYR A 154 -1.18 15.27 20.47
N PHE A 155 0.02 15.88 20.50
CA PHE A 155 0.33 16.97 21.43
C PHE A 155 -0.56 18.20 21.24
N TYR A 156 -0.85 18.55 19.98
CA TYR A 156 -1.74 19.66 19.66
C TYR A 156 -3.15 19.47 20.25
N PHE A 157 -3.69 18.26 20.21
CA PHE A 157 -5.05 17.99 20.72
C PHE A 157 -5.09 17.72 22.23
N TYR A 158 -4.06 17.11 22.79
CA TYR A 158 -4.08 16.58 24.16
C TYR A 158 -3.05 17.25 25.10
N SER A 159 -2.21 18.12 24.59
CA SER A 159 -1.13 18.83 25.33
C SER A 159 -0.19 17.91 26.11
N LYS A 160 -0.02 16.65 25.66
CA LYS A 160 0.86 15.64 26.26
C LYS A 160 1.44 14.72 25.19
N LEU A 161 2.58 14.11 25.50
CA LEU A 161 3.16 13.05 24.69
C LEU A 161 2.57 11.70 25.09
N ASN A 162 2.46 10.78 24.14
CA ASN A 162 1.95 9.43 24.38
C ASN A 162 2.85 8.38 23.75
N LEU A 163 3.30 7.43 24.57
CA LEU A 163 4.17 6.35 24.13
C LEU A 163 3.45 5.38 23.17
N ASP A 164 2.15 5.15 23.35
CA ASP A 164 1.37 4.28 22.46
C ASP A 164 1.34 4.83 21.03
N VAL A 165 1.25 6.15 20.88
CA VAL A 165 1.31 6.83 19.56
C VAL A 165 2.66 6.57 18.88
N VAL A 166 3.77 6.58 19.66
CA VAL A 166 5.10 6.24 19.15
C VAL A 166 5.15 4.80 18.70
N LEU A 167 4.70 3.88 19.55
CA LEU A 167 4.76 2.43 19.28
C LEU A 167 3.92 2.06 18.05
N ILE A 168 2.66 2.50 18.00
CA ILE A 168 1.78 2.26 16.86
C ILE A 168 2.38 2.88 15.59
N GLY A 169 2.85 4.12 15.67
CA GLY A 169 3.49 4.80 14.53
C GLY A 169 4.69 4.04 13.99
N LEU A 170 5.57 3.52 14.85
CA LEU A 170 6.74 2.72 14.46
C LEU A 170 6.32 1.39 13.83
N ILE A 171 5.44 0.63 14.48
CA ILE A 171 5.04 -0.71 14.05
C ILE A 171 4.31 -0.65 12.70
N VAL A 172 3.35 0.25 12.56
CA VAL A 172 2.56 0.42 11.32
C VAL A 172 3.43 0.95 10.18
N SER A 173 4.34 1.90 10.47
CA SER A 173 5.28 2.41 9.46
C SER A 173 6.25 1.34 8.98
N LEU A 174 6.78 0.49 9.86
CA LEU A 174 7.60 -0.67 9.48
C LEU A 174 6.80 -1.67 8.64
N ALA A 175 5.56 -1.97 9.02
CA ALA A 175 4.69 -2.86 8.26
C ALA A 175 4.42 -2.31 6.86
N CYS A 176 4.18 -1.01 6.71
CA CYS A 176 4.02 -0.31 5.44
C CYS A 176 5.27 -0.48 4.55
N GLN A 177 6.47 -0.23 5.10
CA GLN A 177 7.73 -0.39 4.36
C GLN A 177 7.96 -1.83 3.90
N ILE A 178 7.65 -2.81 4.76
CA ILE A 178 7.77 -4.24 4.42
C ILE A 178 6.82 -4.59 3.28
N GLY A 179 5.56 -4.13 3.34
CA GLY A 179 4.56 -4.33 2.30
C GLY A 179 5.03 -3.81 0.94
N ASP A 180 5.50 -2.58 0.90
CA ASP A 180 6.00 -1.93 -0.31
C ASP A 180 7.24 -2.65 -0.90
N ILE A 181 8.17 -3.13 -0.06
CA ILE A 181 9.31 -3.94 -0.51
C ILE A 181 8.85 -5.29 -1.06
N PHE A 182 7.91 -5.94 -0.39
CA PHE A 182 7.37 -7.25 -0.79
C PHE A 182 6.68 -7.17 -2.17
N PHE A 183 5.77 -6.23 -2.36
CA PHE A 183 5.10 -6.06 -3.65
C PHE A 183 6.05 -5.58 -4.74
N SER A 184 7.02 -4.73 -4.41
CA SER A 184 8.11 -4.37 -5.33
C SER A 184 8.90 -5.60 -5.78
N TYR A 185 9.21 -6.53 -4.88
CA TYR A 185 9.86 -7.80 -5.22
C TYR A 185 9.02 -8.63 -6.20
N LEU A 186 7.73 -8.79 -5.93
CA LEU A 186 6.82 -9.53 -6.82
C LEU A 186 6.76 -8.90 -8.22
N LYS A 187 6.66 -7.58 -8.31
CA LYS A 187 6.67 -6.83 -9.58
C LYS A 187 7.96 -7.06 -10.37
N ARG A 188 9.13 -6.99 -9.73
CA ARG A 188 10.41 -7.26 -10.40
C ARG A 188 10.56 -8.70 -10.85
N LYS A 189 10.11 -9.65 -10.05
CA LYS A 189 10.10 -11.06 -10.43
C LYS A 189 9.18 -11.34 -11.62
N ALA A 190 8.07 -10.63 -11.72
CA ALA A 190 7.17 -10.64 -12.88
C ALA A 190 7.69 -9.83 -14.09
N LYS A 191 8.87 -9.19 -13.98
CA LYS A 191 9.48 -8.31 -14.99
C LYS A 191 8.59 -7.12 -15.39
N VAL A 192 7.82 -6.62 -14.46
CA VAL A 192 7.00 -5.41 -14.63
C VAL A 192 7.40 -4.34 -13.62
N LYS A 193 7.07 -3.08 -13.92
CA LYS A 193 7.26 -1.95 -13.01
C LYS A 193 5.96 -1.66 -12.26
N ASP A 194 4.84 -1.64 -12.97
CA ASP A 194 3.51 -1.35 -12.46
C ASP A 194 2.60 -2.55 -12.72
N THR A 195 1.61 -2.78 -11.87
CA THR A 195 0.69 -3.95 -11.98
C THR A 195 -0.23 -3.82 -13.18
N ARG A 196 -0.85 -2.64 -13.35
CA ARG A 196 -1.73 -2.24 -14.46
C ARG A 196 -1.73 -0.71 -14.61
N ASN A 197 -2.43 -0.21 -15.64
CA ASN A 197 -2.71 1.21 -15.85
C ASN A 197 -4.17 1.55 -15.54
N PHE A 198 -4.66 1.12 -14.36
CA PHE A 198 -6.05 1.34 -13.98
C PHE A 198 -6.30 2.83 -13.63
N LEU A 199 -5.33 3.45 -12.96
CA LEU A 199 -5.40 4.86 -12.58
C LEU A 199 -4.60 5.73 -13.55
N PRO A 200 -5.22 6.70 -14.25
CA PRO A 200 -4.52 7.57 -15.20
C PRO A 200 -3.34 8.29 -14.55
N GLY A 201 -2.13 7.98 -15.00
CA GLY A 201 -0.88 8.57 -14.49
C GLY A 201 -0.35 7.97 -13.19
N HIS A 202 -1.07 7.02 -12.54
CA HIS A 202 -0.71 6.44 -11.25
C HIS A 202 -0.44 4.92 -11.25
N GLY A 203 -0.67 4.21 -12.36
CA GLY A 203 -0.49 2.75 -12.43
C GLY A 203 -1.69 1.97 -11.93
N GLY A 204 -1.47 0.86 -11.23
CA GLY A 204 -2.51 0.03 -10.64
C GLY A 204 -2.96 0.51 -9.25
N ILE A 205 -4.09 -0.03 -8.80
CA ILE A 205 -4.59 0.17 -7.42
C ILE A 205 -3.66 -0.53 -6.43
N LEU A 206 -3.21 -1.75 -6.74
CA LEU A 206 -2.26 -2.50 -5.93
C LEU A 206 -0.95 -1.73 -5.74
N ASP A 207 -0.53 -0.93 -6.75
CA ASP A 207 0.67 -0.08 -6.66
C ASP A 207 0.51 1.10 -5.68
N ARG A 208 -0.70 1.40 -5.22
CA ARG A 208 -1.03 2.52 -4.32
C ARG A 208 -1.31 2.09 -2.90
N ILE A 209 -1.70 0.84 -2.72
CA ILE A 209 -2.08 0.32 -1.40
C ILE A 209 -1.19 -0.85 -0.95
N ASP A 210 -0.10 -1.12 -1.65
CA ASP A 210 0.82 -2.21 -1.35
C ASP A 210 1.36 -2.14 0.10
N GLY A 211 1.75 -0.95 0.58
CA GLY A 211 2.09 -0.72 1.98
C GLY A 211 0.88 -0.83 2.92
N VAL A 212 -0.27 -0.26 2.53
CA VAL A 212 -1.50 -0.23 3.32
C VAL A 212 -2.05 -1.65 3.57
N LEU A 213 -1.94 -2.54 2.56
CA LEU A 213 -2.38 -3.93 2.69
C LEU A 213 -1.74 -4.65 3.87
N VAL A 214 -0.47 -4.36 4.19
CA VAL A 214 0.24 -4.97 5.31
C VAL A 214 0.10 -4.14 6.58
N ALA A 215 0.01 -2.83 6.47
CA ALA A 215 -0.07 -1.91 7.60
C ALA A 215 -1.42 -2.01 8.35
N VAL A 216 -2.55 -2.08 7.63
CA VAL A 216 -3.90 -2.12 8.23
C VAL A 216 -4.12 -3.31 9.17
N PRO A 217 -3.71 -4.55 8.87
CA PRO A 217 -3.85 -5.66 9.80
C PRO A 217 -3.01 -5.54 11.07
N VAL A 218 -2.00 -4.70 11.07
CA VAL A 218 -1.04 -4.52 12.17
C VAL A 218 -1.43 -3.33 13.07
N GLY A 219 -2.11 -2.32 12.52
CA GLY A 219 -2.58 -1.11 13.21
C GLY A 219 -3.89 -1.32 13.94
#